data_4383b4dbf6c5894210fc6e946441b301
#
_entry.id   4383b4dbf6c5894210fc6e946441b301
#
_cell.length_a   1.000
_cell.length_b   1.000
_cell.length_c   1.000
_cell.angle_alpha   90.00
_cell.angle_beta   90.00
_cell.angle_gamma   90.00
#
_symmetry.space_group_name_H-M   'P 1'
#
loop_
_entity.id
_entity.type
_entity.pdbx_description
1 polymer ?
#
loop_
_entity_poly.entity_id
_entity_poly.type
_entity_poly.pdbx_seq_one_letter_code
_entity_poly.pdbx_strand_id
1 'polypeptide(L)'
;KAAVVHVEGSPVFAVRASLDPIERRFCLGHEYAHVLLDELGYRTPDVEQACDYIGAAIQTRSRAFKRAARRTGADFRQLAVDFGTTETWAALRYGETTDTPVAVVCPESVRVRGCFWEWGSAEQVRQMAATGRDGVKKAHLTDDARRIALLAEAI
;
A
#
# COMPACT_ATOMS: atom_id res chain seq x y z
N LYS A 1 -3.00 -17.48 -3.24
CA LYS A 1 -4.17 -16.83 -3.88
C LYS A 1 -3.96 -16.67 -5.38
N ALA A 2 -2.73 -16.48 -5.81
CA ALA A 2 -2.29 -16.47 -7.20
C ALA A 2 -0.94 -17.19 -7.32
N ALA A 3 -0.51 -17.50 -8.53
CA ALA A 3 0.79 -18.07 -8.82
C ALA A 3 1.16 -17.81 -10.29
N VAL A 4 2.45 -17.72 -10.56
CA VAL A 4 3.01 -17.78 -11.92
C VAL A 4 3.36 -19.21 -12.25
N VAL A 5 2.90 -19.70 -13.39
CA VAL A 5 3.32 -20.96 -13.98
C VAL A 5 3.89 -20.69 -15.38
N HIS A 6 4.88 -21.48 -15.80
CA HIS A 6 5.44 -21.31 -17.13
C HIS A 6 4.89 -22.41 -18.06
N VAL A 7 4.28 -21.99 -19.16
CA VAL A 7 3.78 -22.88 -20.20
C VAL A 7 4.55 -22.57 -21.48
N GLU A 8 5.27 -23.53 -21.98
CA GLU A 8 6.14 -23.39 -23.16
C GLU A 8 7.10 -22.19 -23.06
N GLY A 9 7.63 -21.95 -21.86
CA GLY A 9 8.55 -20.85 -21.57
C GLY A 9 7.91 -19.48 -21.36
N SER A 10 6.59 -19.37 -21.53
CA SER A 10 5.86 -18.11 -21.30
C SER A 10 5.22 -18.07 -19.92
N PRO A 11 5.28 -16.96 -19.19
CA PRO A 11 4.60 -16.84 -17.88
C PRO A 11 3.09 -16.78 -18.06
N VAL A 12 2.39 -17.64 -17.33
CA VAL A 12 0.93 -17.69 -17.25
C VAL A 12 0.51 -17.44 -15.82
N PHE A 13 -0.37 -16.47 -15.61
CA PHE A 13 -0.84 -16.08 -14.29
C PHE A 13 -2.11 -16.84 -13.91
N ALA A 14 -1.99 -17.73 -12.94
CA ALA A 14 -3.12 -18.44 -12.36
C ALA A 14 -3.65 -17.67 -11.15
N VAL A 15 -4.93 -17.30 -11.16
CA VAL A 15 -5.56 -16.54 -10.08
C VAL A 15 -6.82 -17.26 -9.62
N ARG A 16 -7.02 -17.38 -8.31
CA ARG A 16 -8.22 -17.99 -7.74
C ARG A 16 -9.47 -17.24 -8.21
N ALA A 17 -10.41 -17.96 -8.80
CA ALA A 17 -11.62 -17.37 -9.37
C ALA A 17 -12.55 -16.71 -8.33
N SER A 18 -12.51 -17.17 -7.07
CA SER A 18 -13.33 -16.64 -5.96
C SER A 18 -12.78 -15.35 -5.32
N LEU A 19 -11.66 -14.80 -5.78
CA LEU A 19 -11.19 -13.51 -5.30
C LEU A 19 -12.09 -12.38 -5.80
N ASP A 20 -12.31 -11.38 -4.95
CA ASP A 20 -12.96 -10.16 -5.38
C ASP A 20 -12.13 -9.42 -6.44
N PRO A 21 -12.72 -8.50 -7.22
CA PRO A 21 -12.01 -7.81 -8.30
C PRO A 21 -10.79 -7.01 -7.85
N ILE A 22 -10.79 -6.44 -6.63
CA ILE A 22 -9.68 -5.65 -6.08
C ILE A 22 -8.53 -6.59 -5.70
N GLU A 23 -8.83 -7.67 -4.95
CA GLU A 23 -7.84 -8.68 -4.59
C GLU A 23 -7.24 -9.36 -5.83
N ARG A 24 -8.07 -9.69 -6.82
CA ARG A 24 -7.61 -10.29 -8.07
C ARG A 24 -6.62 -9.40 -8.79
N ARG A 25 -6.93 -8.11 -8.89
CA ARG A 25 -6.08 -7.12 -9.54
C ARG A 25 -4.76 -6.95 -8.80
N PHE A 26 -4.79 -6.91 -7.47
CA PHE A 26 -3.59 -6.86 -6.64
C PHE A 26 -2.72 -8.11 -6.83
N CYS A 27 -3.31 -9.30 -6.75
CA CYS A 27 -2.59 -10.55 -6.95
C CYS A 27 -1.92 -10.62 -8.34
N LEU A 28 -2.62 -10.20 -9.39
CA LEU A 28 -2.02 -10.15 -10.74
C LEU A 28 -0.82 -9.20 -10.81
N GLY A 29 -0.92 -8.01 -10.19
CA GLY A 29 0.19 -7.06 -10.14
C GLY A 29 1.38 -7.60 -9.34
N HIS A 30 1.13 -8.29 -8.24
CA HIS A 30 2.13 -8.93 -7.41
C HIS A 30 2.88 -10.04 -8.17
N GLU A 31 2.14 -10.96 -8.79
CA GLU A 31 2.74 -12.04 -9.60
C GLU A 31 3.51 -11.49 -10.82
N TYR A 32 2.99 -10.44 -11.46
CA TYR A 32 3.73 -9.77 -12.54
C TYR A 32 5.05 -9.18 -12.03
N ALA A 33 5.06 -8.64 -10.81
CA ALA A 33 6.28 -8.12 -10.21
C ALA A 33 7.34 -9.21 -10.00
N HIS A 34 6.96 -10.43 -9.62
CA HIS A 34 7.89 -11.57 -9.56
C HIS A 34 8.55 -11.83 -10.91
N VAL A 35 7.78 -11.89 -11.99
CA VAL A 35 8.31 -12.09 -13.35
C VAL A 35 9.27 -10.95 -13.72
N LEU A 36 8.86 -9.70 -13.48
CA LEU A 36 9.68 -8.53 -13.79
C LEU A 36 11.01 -8.53 -13.02
N LEU A 37 10.99 -8.82 -11.73
CA LEU A 37 12.21 -8.87 -10.90
C LEU A 37 13.13 -10.02 -11.34
N ASP A 38 12.55 -11.14 -11.72
CA ASP A 38 13.29 -12.31 -12.22
C ASP A 38 13.99 -11.99 -13.56
N GLU A 39 13.28 -11.38 -14.51
CA GLU A 39 13.82 -10.94 -15.81
C GLU A 39 14.94 -9.91 -15.64
N LEU A 40 14.83 -9.03 -14.65
CA LEU A 40 15.86 -8.04 -14.33
C LEU A 40 17.03 -8.63 -13.53
N GLY A 41 16.98 -9.90 -13.17
CA GLY A 41 17.99 -10.57 -12.33
C GLY A 41 18.07 -10.01 -10.92
N TYR A 42 17.02 -9.31 -10.47
CA TYR A 42 16.98 -8.70 -9.14
C TYR A 42 16.72 -9.74 -8.07
N ARG A 43 17.64 -9.86 -7.12
CA ARG A 43 17.54 -10.77 -5.98
C ARG A 43 17.61 -9.96 -4.69
N THR A 44 16.61 -10.12 -3.85
CA THR A 44 16.52 -9.46 -2.53
C THR A 44 15.92 -10.42 -1.52
N PRO A 45 16.37 -10.41 -0.26
CA PRO A 45 15.71 -11.14 0.81
C PRO A 45 14.25 -10.78 1.00
N ASP A 46 13.89 -9.53 0.65
CA ASP A 46 12.55 -8.95 0.83
C ASP A 46 11.75 -8.95 -0.49
N VAL A 47 11.92 -10.00 -1.33
CA VAL A 47 11.28 -10.07 -2.66
C VAL A 47 9.76 -9.92 -2.57
N GLU A 48 9.11 -10.53 -1.61
CA GLU A 48 7.66 -10.44 -1.40
C GLU A 48 7.21 -9.01 -1.14
N GLN A 49 7.95 -8.28 -0.31
CA GLN A 49 7.67 -6.87 -0.03
C GLN A 49 7.88 -6.00 -1.28
N ALA A 50 8.90 -6.28 -2.07
CA ALA A 50 9.15 -5.60 -3.33
C ALA A 50 8.01 -5.86 -4.33
N CYS A 51 7.52 -7.10 -4.43
CA CYS A 51 6.39 -7.48 -5.28
C CYS A 51 5.09 -6.82 -4.84
N ASP A 52 4.82 -6.77 -3.55
CA ASP A 52 3.68 -6.02 -2.99
C ASP A 52 3.73 -4.54 -3.40
N TYR A 53 4.90 -3.92 -3.27
CA TYR A 53 5.10 -2.52 -3.63
C TYR A 53 4.90 -2.27 -5.13
N ILE A 54 5.53 -3.08 -5.98
CA ILE A 54 5.43 -2.97 -7.43
C ILE A 54 3.98 -3.24 -7.89
N GLY A 55 3.34 -4.27 -7.36
CA GLY A 55 1.94 -4.60 -7.64
C GLY A 55 0.99 -3.45 -7.33
N ALA A 56 1.15 -2.83 -6.16
CA ALA A 56 0.40 -1.64 -5.79
C ALA A 56 0.70 -0.43 -6.70
N ALA A 57 1.96 -0.24 -7.10
CA ALA A 57 2.36 0.85 -7.99
C ALA A 57 1.79 0.69 -9.40
N ILE A 58 1.66 -0.53 -9.91
CA ILE A 58 1.01 -0.83 -11.19
C ILE A 58 -0.47 -0.42 -11.15
N GLN A 59 -1.19 -0.76 -10.08
CA GLN A 59 -2.60 -0.39 -9.91
C GLN A 59 -2.79 1.12 -9.82
N THR A 60 -1.90 1.80 -9.10
CA THR A 60 -2.02 3.21 -8.74
C THR A 60 -1.00 4.06 -9.47
N ARG A 61 -1.17 4.25 -10.79
CA ARG A 61 -0.26 5.04 -11.62
C ARG A 61 0.09 6.38 -10.98
N SER A 62 1.34 6.60 -10.64
CA SER A 62 1.81 7.70 -9.76
C SER A 62 1.26 9.09 -10.15
N ARG A 63 1.31 9.46 -11.43
CA ARG A 63 0.81 10.78 -11.87
C ARG A 63 -0.70 10.95 -11.73
N ALA A 64 -1.47 9.90 -12.06
CA ALA A 64 -2.92 9.92 -11.94
C ALA A 64 -3.33 9.93 -10.47
N PHE A 65 -2.70 9.09 -9.65
CA PHE A 65 -2.94 9.03 -8.23
C PHE A 65 -2.62 10.35 -7.53
N LYS A 66 -1.45 10.95 -7.81
CA LYS A 66 -1.06 12.27 -7.24
C LYS A 66 -2.06 13.38 -7.57
N ARG A 67 -2.61 13.39 -8.78
CA ARG A 67 -3.67 14.34 -9.15
C ARG A 67 -4.96 14.10 -8.38
N ALA A 68 -5.39 12.85 -8.26
CA ALA A 68 -6.57 12.49 -7.49
C ALA A 68 -6.40 12.83 -6.01
N ALA A 69 -5.26 12.48 -5.41
CA ALA A 69 -4.91 12.76 -4.03
C ALA A 69 -4.97 14.28 -3.70
N ARG A 70 -4.48 15.13 -4.62
CA ARG A 70 -4.58 16.60 -4.48
C ARG A 70 -6.02 17.10 -4.53
N ARG A 71 -6.89 16.47 -5.30
CA ARG A 71 -8.29 16.84 -5.46
C ARG A 71 -9.14 16.40 -4.27
N THR A 72 -8.98 15.16 -3.84
CA THR A 72 -9.79 14.55 -2.78
C THR A 72 -9.21 14.76 -1.37
N GLY A 73 -7.96 15.25 -1.28
CA GLY A 73 -7.22 15.24 -0.04
C GLY A 73 -6.93 13.80 0.41
N ALA A 74 -6.90 13.57 1.71
CA ALA A 74 -6.69 12.25 2.29
C ALA A 74 -8.01 11.46 2.46
N ASP A 75 -8.87 11.48 1.44
CA ASP A 75 -10.03 10.60 1.38
C ASP A 75 -9.62 9.26 0.79
N PHE A 76 -9.13 8.37 1.66
CA PHE A 76 -8.60 7.07 1.25
C PHE A 76 -9.66 6.14 0.69
N ARG A 77 -10.92 6.27 1.14
CA ARG A 77 -12.04 5.50 0.62
C ARG A 77 -12.32 5.89 -0.84
N GLN A 78 -12.41 7.18 -1.13
CA GLN A 78 -12.60 7.64 -2.50
C GLN A 78 -11.43 7.27 -3.41
N LEU A 79 -10.20 7.43 -2.91
CA LEU A 79 -8.99 7.01 -3.66
C LEU A 79 -8.97 5.50 -3.92
N ALA A 80 -9.40 4.70 -2.95
CA ALA A 80 -9.49 3.24 -3.11
C ALA A 80 -10.49 2.87 -4.21
N VAL A 81 -11.65 3.51 -4.23
CA VAL A 81 -12.68 3.31 -5.27
C VAL A 81 -12.16 3.75 -6.65
N ASP A 82 -11.61 4.96 -6.75
CA ASP A 82 -11.13 5.54 -8.02
C ASP A 82 -10.05 4.69 -8.69
N PHE A 83 -9.20 4.01 -7.90
CA PHE A 83 -8.09 3.20 -8.40
C PHE A 83 -8.33 1.68 -8.29
N GLY A 84 -9.47 1.26 -7.78
CA GLY A 84 -9.79 -0.15 -7.61
C GLY A 84 -8.77 -0.88 -6.72
N THR A 85 -8.41 -0.26 -5.60
CA THR A 85 -7.47 -0.77 -4.60
C THR A 85 -8.09 -0.78 -3.21
N THR A 86 -7.38 -1.22 -2.19
CA THR A 86 -7.84 -1.12 -0.81
C THR A 86 -7.53 0.26 -0.22
N GLU A 87 -8.28 0.67 0.82
CA GLU A 87 -8.00 1.92 1.56
C GLU A 87 -6.57 1.94 2.13
N THR A 88 -6.10 0.78 2.61
CA THR A 88 -4.73 0.59 3.09
C THR A 88 -3.69 0.95 2.02
N TRP A 89 -3.84 0.39 0.81
CA TRP A 89 -2.91 0.67 -0.28
C TRP A 89 -3.05 2.10 -0.80
N ALA A 90 -4.27 2.64 -0.85
CA ALA A 90 -4.50 4.04 -1.19
C ALA A 90 -3.79 4.98 -0.19
N ALA A 91 -3.83 4.67 1.10
CA ALA A 91 -3.15 5.45 2.13
C ALA A 91 -1.62 5.38 2.02
N LEU A 92 -1.06 4.19 1.88
CA LEU A 92 0.39 4.02 1.69
C LEU A 92 0.86 4.74 0.42
N ARG A 93 0.10 4.62 -0.66
CA ARG A 93 0.40 5.31 -1.92
C ARG A 93 0.27 6.82 -1.82
N TYR A 94 -0.68 7.29 -1.02
CA TYR A 94 -0.80 8.71 -0.70
C TYR A 94 0.48 9.24 -0.04
N GLY A 95 0.97 8.57 1.00
CA GLY A 95 2.22 8.92 1.67
C GLY A 95 3.41 9.01 0.72
N GLU A 96 3.56 8.02 -0.18
CA GLU A 96 4.63 7.98 -1.17
C GLU A 96 4.56 9.10 -2.22
N THR A 97 3.36 9.47 -2.65
CA THR A 97 3.18 10.42 -3.76
C THR A 97 3.04 11.86 -3.32
N THR A 98 2.76 12.12 -2.06
CA THR A 98 2.55 13.45 -1.49
C THR A 98 3.60 13.84 -0.47
N ASP A 99 4.51 12.94 -0.14
CA ASP A 99 5.51 13.06 0.94
C ASP A 99 4.86 13.33 2.33
N THR A 100 3.57 13.04 2.45
CA THR A 100 2.85 13.17 3.72
C THR A 100 3.04 11.90 4.53
N PRO A 101 3.55 11.96 5.76
CA PRO A 101 3.70 10.78 6.59
C PRO A 101 2.36 10.09 6.86
N VAL A 102 2.28 8.81 6.51
CA VAL A 102 1.11 7.96 6.70
C VAL A 102 1.51 6.69 7.41
N ALA A 103 0.80 6.36 8.47
CA ALA A 103 0.93 5.09 9.17
C ALA A 103 -0.33 4.25 8.99
N VAL A 104 -0.16 2.99 8.63
CA VAL A 104 -1.22 1.98 8.66
C VAL A 104 -0.92 1.04 9.82
N VAL A 105 -1.79 1.05 10.81
CA VAL A 105 -1.65 0.27 12.04
C VAL A 105 -2.60 -0.92 11.98
N CYS A 106 -2.01 -2.12 12.00
CA CYS A 106 -2.73 -3.39 12.13
C CYS A 106 -2.42 -3.99 13.51
N PRO A 107 -3.22 -4.96 13.99
CA PRO A 107 -2.92 -5.64 15.25
C PRO A 107 -1.51 -6.23 15.29
N GLU A 108 -1.06 -6.83 14.20
CA GLU A 108 0.22 -7.54 14.09
C GLU A 108 1.37 -6.66 13.57
N SER A 109 1.07 -5.53 12.93
CA SER A 109 2.10 -4.76 12.22
C SER A 109 1.79 -3.28 12.11
N VAL A 110 2.84 -2.48 11.94
CA VAL A 110 2.73 -1.06 11.57
C VAL A 110 3.47 -0.86 10.25
N ARG A 111 2.78 -0.32 9.26
CA ARG A 111 3.37 0.05 7.96
C ARG A 111 3.36 1.55 7.81
N VAL A 112 4.47 2.13 7.42
CA VAL A 112 4.60 3.58 7.29
C VAL A 112 5.20 3.96 5.95
N ARG A 113 4.79 5.11 5.42
CA ARG A 113 5.31 5.75 4.20
C ARG A 113 5.37 7.27 4.39
N GLY A 114 6.20 7.91 3.58
CA GLY A 114 6.52 9.33 3.71
C GLY A 114 7.79 9.59 4.54
N CYS A 115 8.08 10.85 4.87
CA CYS A 115 9.26 11.24 5.67
C CYS A 115 9.13 10.77 7.13
N PHE A 116 9.71 9.61 7.44
CA PHE A 116 9.36 8.86 8.64
C PHE A 116 10.46 8.74 9.71
N TRP A 117 11.65 9.15 9.43
CA TRP A 117 12.83 8.86 10.27
C TRP A 117 12.77 9.43 11.70
N GLU A 118 11.78 10.25 12.02
CA GLU A 118 11.68 10.99 13.29
C GLU A 118 10.56 10.49 14.23
N TRP A 119 9.74 9.51 13.84
CA TRP A 119 8.51 9.16 14.56
C TRP A 119 8.66 8.10 15.66
N GLY A 120 9.87 7.55 15.85
CA GLY A 120 10.11 6.60 16.93
C GLY A 120 9.74 5.15 16.60
N SER A 121 9.47 4.37 17.64
CA SER A 121 9.19 2.94 17.50
C SER A 121 7.79 2.66 16.94
N ALA A 122 7.58 1.44 16.41
CA ALA A 122 6.26 0.98 15.95
C ALA A 122 5.20 1.05 17.06
N GLU A 123 5.59 0.86 18.33
CA GLU A 123 4.69 0.96 19.47
C GLU A 123 4.25 2.40 19.74
N GLN A 124 5.15 3.36 19.63
CA GLN A 124 4.81 4.78 19.74
C GLN A 124 3.82 5.19 18.65
N VAL A 125 4.03 4.75 17.39
CA VAL A 125 3.10 5.01 16.30
C VAL A 125 1.72 4.38 16.54
N ARG A 126 1.66 3.16 17.09
CA ARG A 126 0.40 2.54 17.50
C ARG A 126 -0.34 3.38 18.56
N GLN A 127 0.38 3.82 19.56
CA GLN A 127 -0.19 4.61 20.66
C GLN A 127 -0.70 5.96 20.15
N MET A 128 0.05 6.64 19.30
CA MET A 128 -0.37 7.89 18.64
C MET A 128 -1.64 7.68 17.81
N ALA A 129 -1.68 6.65 16.96
CA ALA A 129 -2.84 6.33 16.14
C ALA A 129 -4.07 5.94 17.00
N ALA A 130 -3.86 5.28 18.14
CA ALA A 130 -4.93 4.89 19.05
C ALA A 130 -5.54 6.07 19.81
N THR A 131 -4.71 7.02 20.23
CA THR A 131 -5.14 8.15 21.08
C THR A 131 -5.54 9.39 20.29
N GLY A 132 -5.12 9.50 19.02
CA GLY A 132 -5.30 10.70 18.21
C GLY A 132 -4.56 11.93 18.77
N ARG A 133 -3.56 11.71 19.63
CA ARG A 133 -2.76 12.77 20.27
C ARG A 133 -1.38 12.91 19.62
N ASP A 134 -0.74 14.02 19.92
CA ASP A 134 0.69 14.26 19.71
C ASP A 134 1.22 13.94 18.29
N GLY A 135 0.68 14.64 17.28
CA GLY A 135 1.19 14.56 15.92
C GLY A 135 0.34 13.78 14.93
N VAL A 136 -0.87 13.33 15.31
CA VAL A 136 -1.82 12.77 14.35
C VAL A 136 -2.76 13.85 13.85
N LYS A 137 -2.65 14.23 12.57
CA LYS A 137 -3.56 15.20 11.93
C LYS A 137 -4.95 14.62 11.68
N LYS A 138 -5.00 13.34 11.31
CA LYS A 138 -6.25 12.65 10.98
C LYS A 138 -6.06 11.15 11.18
N ALA A 139 -6.99 10.52 11.87
CA ALA A 139 -7.07 9.06 11.93
C ALA A 139 -8.34 8.59 11.20
N HIS A 140 -8.23 7.48 10.50
CA HIS A 140 -9.32 6.85 9.78
C HIS A 140 -9.33 5.35 10.13
N LEU A 141 -10.50 4.81 10.41
CA LEU A 141 -10.70 3.38 10.61
C LEU A 141 -11.24 2.79 9.29
N THR A 142 -10.52 1.83 8.74
CA THR A 142 -10.95 1.11 7.54
C THR A 142 -11.99 0.05 7.84
N ASP A 143 -12.69 -0.44 6.82
CA ASP A 143 -13.72 -1.47 6.98
C ASP A 143 -13.14 -2.81 7.52
N ASP A 144 -11.85 -3.07 7.33
CA ASP A 144 -11.14 -4.23 7.88
C ASP A 144 -10.51 -3.98 9.26
N ALA A 145 -11.00 -2.98 9.99
CA ALA A 145 -10.57 -2.57 11.32
C ALA A 145 -9.09 -2.12 11.45
N ARG A 146 -8.44 -1.78 10.34
CA ARG A 146 -7.12 -1.15 10.35
C ARG A 146 -7.24 0.34 10.62
N ARG A 147 -6.27 0.90 11.31
CA ARG A 147 -6.19 2.35 11.53
C ARG A 147 -5.18 2.97 10.58
N ILE A 148 -5.62 3.99 9.86
CA ILE A 148 -4.75 4.81 9.04
C ILE A 148 -4.59 6.15 9.76
N ALA A 149 -3.39 6.54 10.05
CA ALA A 149 -3.07 7.81 10.67
C ALA A 149 -2.26 8.68 9.70
N LEU A 150 -2.69 9.91 9.50
CA LEU A 150 -1.87 10.97 8.92
C LEU A 150 -1.08 11.61 10.05
N LEU A 151 0.22 11.49 9.98
CA LEU A 151 1.11 12.08 10.96
C LEU A 151 1.35 13.55 10.64
N ALA A 152 1.45 14.40 11.63
CA ALA A 152 1.89 15.77 11.43
C ALA A 152 3.36 15.77 11.06
N GLU A 153 3.83 16.73 10.26
CA GLU A 153 5.26 16.95 10.10
C GLU A 153 5.86 17.26 11.48
N ALA A 154 7.00 16.65 11.80
CA ALA A 154 7.78 17.04 12.96
C ALA A 154 8.18 18.50 12.77
N ILE A 155 7.89 19.34 13.76
CA ILE A 155 8.25 20.77 13.78
C ILE A 155 9.72 20.91 14.14
#